data_ce2cbb7261312cbb390f2be7a074e7da
#
_entry.id   ce2cbb7261312cbb390f2be7a074e7da
#
_cell.length_a   1.000
_cell.length_b   1.000
_cell.length_c   1.000
_cell.angle_alpha   90.00
_cell.angle_beta   90.00
_cell.angle_gamma   90.00
#
_symmetry.space_group_name_H-M   'P 1'
#
loop_
_entity.id
_entity.type
_entity.pdbx_description
1 polymer ?
#
loop_
_entity_poly.entity_id
_entity_poly.type
_entity_poly.pdbx_seq_one_letter_code
_entity_poly.pdbx_strand_id
1 'polypeptide(L)'
;MEKLSAVEAWIMLEKMAFIFLTIRKNVFQWFAISLFFTVIYYMVLMLSLILRFGNLPNYVNEFNWVENVKTIINSTPSLLDTVMIVKDEWVFEIGYMNYDFGSGISEWSLFFAPAKILGVLFLGCLIATNYLLLQRQRRVCTDACASVSSAASGFGALCVALASITMSWVVCCSTPTWVVGLAMMGLGVSTSLWLEPMGLWVNLLGFSVLLGAIFAAAGRGRGASIILN
;
A
#
# COMPACT_ATOMS: atom_id res chain seq x y z
N MET A 1 35.45 16.61 -7.19
CA MET A 1 34.26 15.74 -7.14
C MET A 1 33.85 15.38 -5.71
N GLU A 2 34.79 15.11 -4.82
CA GLU A 2 34.51 14.68 -3.41
C GLU A 2 33.77 15.73 -2.55
N LYS A 3 34.07 17.02 -2.69
CA LYS A 3 33.37 18.09 -1.96
C LYS A 3 31.91 18.28 -2.39
N LEU A 4 31.56 17.96 -3.63
CA LEU A 4 30.18 18.07 -4.14
C LEU A 4 29.31 16.97 -3.53
N SER A 5 29.84 15.74 -3.38
CA SER A 5 29.14 14.60 -2.79
C SER A 5 28.88 14.81 -1.29
N ALA A 6 29.78 15.45 -0.57
CA ALA A 6 29.61 15.76 0.86
C ALA A 6 28.49 16.80 1.10
N VAL A 7 28.38 17.80 0.25
CA VAL A 7 27.31 18.81 0.33
C VAL A 7 25.94 18.21 0.01
N GLU A 8 25.86 17.35 -1.00
CA GLU A 8 24.61 16.66 -1.33
C GLU A 8 24.15 15.72 -0.19
N ALA A 9 25.08 14.95 0.38
CA ALA A 9 24.80 14.10 1.53
C ALA A 9 24.30 14.90 2.73
N TRP A 10 24.90 16.05 3.00
CA TRP A 10 24.48 16.92 4.10
C TRP A 10 23.07 17.49 3.88
N ILE A 11 22.75 17.93 2.64
CA ILE A 11 21.39 18.39 2.28
C ILE A 11 20.36 17.28 2.43
N MET A 12 20.71 16.03 2.06
CA MET A 12 19.82 14.88 2.27
C MET A 12 19.56 14.62 3.76
N LEU A 13 20.59 14.62 4.58
CA LEU A 13 20.46 14.42 6.04
C LEU A 13 19.54 15.46 6.67
N GLU A 14 19.68 16.72 6.31
CA GLU A 14 18.81 17.78 6.82
C GLU A 14 17.35 17.62 6.36
N LYS A 15 17.09 17.20 5.10
CA LYS A 15 15.74 16.90 4.66
C LYS A 15 15.13 15.74 5.46
N MET A 16 15.90 14.70 5.72
CA MET A 16 15.48 13.57 6.53
C MET A 16 15.17 13.99 7.97
N ALA A 17 16.03 14.80 8.58
CA ALA A 17 15.79 15.36 9.92
C ALA A 17 14.52 16.21 9.98
N PHE A 18 14.26 17.03 8.96
CA PHE A 18 13.04 17.84 8.85
C PHE A 18 11.77 16.98 8.74
N ILE A 19 11.80 15.90 7.93
CA ILE A 19 10.70 14.94 7.82
C ILE A 19 10.46 14.29 9.17
N PHE A 20 11.51 13.77 9.80
CA PHE A 20 11.41 13.10 11.10
C PHE A 20 10.83 13.99 12.19
N LEU A 21 11.29 15.24 12.29
CA LEU A 21 10.78 16.21 13.26
C LEU A 21 9.30 16.55 13.00
N THR A 22 8.89 16.61 11.72
CA THR A 22 7.50 16.86 11.35
C THR A 22 6.59 15.69 11.77
N ILE A 23 7.03 14.46 11.54
CA ILE A 23 6.32 13.24 11.96
C ILE A 23 6.25 13.19 13.49
N ARG A 24 7.38 13.37 14.18
CA ARG A 24 7.45 13.33 15.65
C ARG A 24 6.51 14.34 16.33
N LYS A 25 6.39 15.54 15.74
CA LYS A 25 5.47 16.57 16.27
C LYS A 25 4.00 16.19 16.10
N ASN A 26 3.66 15.40 15.08
CA ASN A 26 2.28 15.06 14.73
C ASN A 26 2.08 13.54 14.67
N VAL A 27 2.76 12.77 15.53
CA VAL A 27 2.78 11.30 15.46
C VAL A 27 1.40 10.68 15.54
N PHE A 28 0.52 11.21 16.38
CA PHE A 28 -0.84 10.71 16.50
C PHE A 28 -1.64 10.92 15.20
N GLN A 29 -1.57 12.11 14.61
CA GLN A 29 -2.24 12.41 13.34
C GLN A 29 -1.66 11.57 12.20
N TRP A 30 -0.34 11.39 12.18
CA TRP A 30 0.34 10.55 11.19
C TRP A 30 -0.13 9.09 11.26
N PHE A 31 -0.19 8.53 12.47
CA PHE A 31 -0.64 7.15 12.66
C PHE A 31 -2.14 7.01 12.38
N ALA A 32 -2.97 7.97 12.79
CA ALA A 32 -4.41 7.96 12.52
C ALA A 32 -4.71 7.99 11.01
N ILE A 33 -4.02 8.82 10.23
CA ILE A 33 -4.18 8.88 8.77
C ILE A 33 -3.73 7.57 8.12
N SER A 34 -2.60 7.00 8.56
CA SER A 34 -2.08 5.75 8.04
C SER A 34 -3.04 4.58 8.29
N LEU A 35 -3.55 4.46 9.51
CA LEU A 35 -4.53 3.44 9.87
C LEU A 35 -5.86 3.63 9.13
N PHE A 36 -6.35 4.86 9.05
CA PHE A 36 -7.58 5.21 8.32
C PHE A 36 -7.47 4.84 6.84
N PHE A 37 -6.33 5.13 6.21
CA PHE A 37 -6.06 4.72 4.84
C PHE A 37 -6.10 3.19 4.69
N THR A 38 -5.46 2.46 5.60
CA THR A 38 -5.44 0.99 5.57
C THR A 38 -6.85 0.41 5.69
N VAL A 39 -7.65 0.92 6.61
CA VAL A 39 -9.05 0.50 6.79
C VAL A 39 -9.87 0.79 5.54
N ILE A 40 -9.79 2.01 4.99
CA ILE A 40 -10.51 2.36 3.75
C ILE A 40 -10.09 1.45 2.60
N TYR A 41 -8.81 1.17 2.45
CA TYR A 41 -8.30 0.30 1.41
C TYR A 41 -9.00 -1.07 1.43
N TYR A 42 -9.04 -1.75 2.59
CA TYR A 42 -9.71 -3.04 2.73
C TYR A 42 -11.23 -2.95 2.60
N MET A 43 -11.84 -1.86 3.05
CA MET A 43 -13.28 -1.62 2.87
C MET A 43 -13.64 -1.45 1.38
N VAL A 44 -12.83 -0.74 0.61
CA VAL A 44 -13.02 -0.58 -0.83
C VAL A 44 -12.86 -1.91 -1.56
N LEU A 45 -11.87 -2.74 -1.18
CA LEU A 45 -11.71 -4.08 -1.73
C LEU A 45 -12.93 -4.95 -1.46
N MET A 46 -13.40 -4.99 -0.22
CA MET A 46 -14.58 -5.78 0.16
C MET A 46 -15.83 -5.28 -0.58
N LEU A 47 -16.03 -3.97 -0.66
CA LEU A 47 -17.14 -3.39 -1.40
C LEU A 47 -17.08 -3.74 -2.91
N SER A 48 -15.90 -3.70 -3.51
CA SER A 48 -15.68 -4.11 -4.91
C SER A 48 -16.13 -5.56 -5.16
N LEU A 49 -15.78 -6.48 -4.24
CA LEU A 49 -16.18 -7.89 -4.33
C LEU A 49 -17.71 -8.04 -4.18
N ILE A 50 -18.30 -7.39 -3.20
CA ILE A 50 -19.75 -7.40 -2.99
C ILE A 50 -20.49 -6.87 -4.23
N LEU A 51 -20.06 -5.74 -4.78
CA LEU A 51 -20.69 -5.16 -5.98
C LEU A 51 -20.51 -6.05 -7.21
N ARG A 52 -19.38 -6.76 -7.32
CA ARG A 52 -19.10 -7.62 -8.47
C ARG A 52 -19.90 -8.91 -8.44
N PHE A 53 -20.01 -9.55 -7.28
CA PHE A 53 -20.67 -10.84 -7.12
C PHE A 53 -22.11 -10.72 -6.64
N GLY A 54 -22.54 -9.55 -6.19
CA GLY A 54 -23.92 -9.31 -5.72
C GLY A 54 -24.25 -9.91 -4.36
N ASN A 55 -23.28 -10.58 -3.71
CA ASN A 55 -23.49 -11.33 -2.48
C ASN A 55 -22.66 -10.76 -1.33
N LEU A 56 -23.31 -10.62 -0.15
CA LEU A 56 -22.63 -10.24 1.09
C LEU A 56 -21.84 -11.42 1.65
N PRO A 57 -20.73 -11.18 2.36
CA PRO A 57 -19.96 -12.25 3.00
C PRO A 57 -20.83 -13.00 4.00
N ASN A 58 -20.75 -14.33 4.01
CA ASN A 58 -21.51 -15.20 4.91
C ASN A 58 -20.63 -16.12 5.76
N TYR A 59 -19.31 -16.06 5.62
CA TYR A 59 -18.40 -16.80 6.47
C TYR A 59 -17.13 -15.98 6.81
N VAL A 60 -16.54 -16.35 7.94
CA VAL A 60 -15.23 -15.87 8.40
C VAL A 60 -14.46 -17.08 8.91
N ASN A 61 -13.28 -17.31 8.37
CA ASN A 61 -12.36 -18.36 8.83
C ASN A 61 -11.16 -17.71 9.52
N GLU A 62 -10.83 -18.18 10.71
CA GLU A 62 -9.64 -17.80 11.45
C GLU A 62 -8.58 -18.88 11.33
N PHE A 63 -7.34 -18.48 11.05
CA PHE A 63 -6.19 -19.38 10.93
C PHE A 63 -5.22 -19.14 12.09
N ASN A 64 -4.72 -20.22 12.68
CA ASN A 64 -3.68 -20.12 13.70
C ASN A 64 -2.32 -19.80 13.06
N TRP A 65 -2.15 -18.55 12.67
CA TRP A 65 -0.97 -18.06 11.94
C TRP A 65 0.34 -18.41 12.65
N VAL A 66 0.38 -18.30 13.99
CA VAL A 66 1.60 -18.57 14.77
C VAL A 66 2.02 -20.05 14.66
N GLU A 67 1.07 -20.96 14.73
CA GLU A 67 1.31 -22.41 14.64
C GLU A 67 1.69 -22.81 13.21
N ASN A 68 1.00 -22.25 12.21
CA ASN A 68 1.28 -22.47 10.80
C ASN A 68 2.71 -21.99 10.45
N VAL A 69 3.09 -20.78 10.86
CA VAL A 69 4.44 -20.25 10.65
C VAL A 69 5.50 -21.13 11.32
N LYS A 70 5.23 -21.60 12.54
CA LYS A 70 6.13 -22.51 13.25
C LYS A 70 6.32 -23.83 12.50
N THR A 71 5.25 -24.38 11.96
CA THR A 71 5.28 -25.59 11.14
C THR A 71 6.06 -25.37 9.85
N ILE A 72 5.84 -24.25 9.17
CA ILE A 72 6.57 -23.87 7.94
C ILE A 72 8.07 -23.76 8.22
N ILE A 73 8.48 -23.07 9.29
CA ILE A 73 9.87 -22.91 9.68
C ILE A 73 10.54 -24.26 9.94
N ASN A 74 9.83 -25.19 10.59
CA ASN A 74 10.37 -26.49 10.94
C ASN A 74 10.42 -27.48 9.75
N SER A 75 9.55 -27.31 8.76
CA SER A 75 9.43 -28.21 7.61
C SER A 75 10.19 -27.75 6.37
N THR A 76 10.56 -26.46 6.28
CA THR A 76 11.20 -25.89 5.10
C THR A 76 12.72 -25.79 5.30
N PRO A 77 13.54 -26.47 4.50
CA PRO A 77 15.00 -26.49 4.70
C PRO A 77 15.69 -25.19 4.25
N SER A 78 15.06 -24.39 3.37
CA SER A 78 15.60 -23.15 2.82
C SER A 78 15.00 -21.94 3.54
N LEU A 79 15.86 -21.07 4.09
CA LEU A 79 15.41 -19.81 4.71
C LEU A 79 14.70 -18.88 3.72
N LEU A 80 15.11 -18.86 2.46
CA LEU A 80 14.51 -18.01 1.44
C LEU A 80 13.08 -18.47 1.12
N ASP A 81 12.89 -19.78 0.97
CA ASP A 81 11.58 -20.37 0.72
C ASP A 81 10.65 -20.19 1.93
N THR A 82 11.20 -20.37 3.15
CA THR A 82 10.47 -20.11 4.40
C THR A 82 9.91 -18.67 4.42
N VAL A 83 10.74 -17.67 4.13
CA VAL A 83 10.31 -16.27 4.11
C VAL A 83 9.26 -16.03 3.02
N MET A 84 9.43 -16.65 1.84
CA MET A 84 8.47 -16.52 0.75
C MET A 84 7.11 -17.13 1.10
N ILE A 85 7.05 -18.24 1.80
CA ILE A 85 5.80 -18.89 2.22
C ILE A 85 5.15 -18.11 3.36
N VAL A 86 5.92 -17.78 4.41
CA VAL A 86 5.40 -17.09 5.61
C VAL A 86 4.81 -15.72 5.30
N LYS A 87 5.36 -14.97 4.33
CA LYS A 87 4.82 -13.66 3.95
C LYS A 87 3.40 -13.73 3.39
N ASP A 88 3.04 -14.87 2.79
CA ASP A 88 1.73 -15.08 2.16
C ASP A 88 0.76 -15.87 3.05
N GLU A 89 1.20 -16.29 4.25
CA GLU A 89 0.37 -17.02 5.22
C GLU A 89 -0.74 -16.13 5.78
N TRP A 90 -1.94 -16.70 5.94
CA TRP A 90 -3.15 -15.98 6.28
C TRP A 90 -3.44 -16.00 7.79
N VAL A 91 -4.02 -14.91 8.30
CA VAL A 91 -4.53 -14.81 9.68
C VAL A 91 -6.03 -15.08 9.70
N PHE A 92 -6.77 -14.46 8.79
CA PHE A 92 -8.19 -14.70 8.64
C PHE A 92 -8.64 -14.45 7.20
N GLU A 93 -9.80 -15.01 6.88
CA GLU A 93 -10.45 -14.95 5.58
C GLU A 93 -11.90 -14.57 5.78
N ILE A 94 -12.41 -13.64 4.97
CA ILE A 94 -13.81 -13.26 4.92
C ILE A 94 -14.31 -13.50 3.50
N GLY A 95 -15.45 -14.17 3.33
CA GLY A 95 -15.92 -14.45 1.99
C GLY A 95 -17.38 -14.86 1.92
N TYR A 96 -17.80 -15.19 0.70
CA TYR A 96 -19.09 -15.73 0.40
C TYR A 96 -18.98 -17.16 -0.12
N MET A 97 -19.71 -18.07 0.52
CA MET A 97 -19.79 -19.47 0.16
C MET A 97 -21.20 -19.79 -0.35
N ASN A 98 -21.27 -20.34 -1.55
CA ASN A 98 -22.51 -20.80 -2.16
C ASN A 98 -22.74 -22.27 -1.80
N TYR A 99 -23.84 -22.55 -1.11
CA TYR A 99 -24.22 -23.90 -0.65
C TYR A 99 -25.16 -24.63 -1.62
N ASP A 100 -25.54 -24.03 -2.75
CA ASP A 100 -26.42 -24.67 -3.74
C ASP A 100 -25.77 -25.92 -4.37
N PHE A 101 -24.46 -26.05 -4.24
CA PHE A 101 -23.67 -27.15 -4.80
C PHE A 101 -23.12 -28.12 -3.73
N GLY A 102 -23.88 -28.44 -2.70
CA GLY A 102 -23.50 -29.42 -1.68
C GLY A 102 -22.75 -28.85 -0.49
N SER A 103 -21.47 -29.23 -0.30
CA SER A 103 -20.66 -28.77 0.86
C SER A 103 -20.27 -27.31 0.83
N GLY A 104 -20.66 -26.58 -0.20
CA GLY A 104 -20.36 -25.18 -0.42
C GLY A 104 -19.12 -24.95 -1.28
N ILE A 105 -19.21 -23.95 -2.16
CA ILE A 105 -18.11 -23.47 -2.98
C ILE A 105 -17.90 -22.00 -2.68
N SER A 106 -16.67 -21.62 -2.32
CA SER A 106 -16.34 -20.21 -2.11
C SER A 106 -16.35 -19.51 -3.48
N GLU A 107 -17.29 -18.57 -3.67
CA GLU A 107 -17.34 -17.76 -4.90
C GLU A 107 -16.31 -16.65 -4.85
N TRP A 108 -16.12 -16.03 -3.70
CA TRP A 108 -15.09 -15.02 -3.48
C TRP A 108 -14.66 -14.97 -2.02
N SER A 109 -13.42 -14.63 -1.78
CA SER A 109 -12.89 -14.41 -0.44
C SER A 109 -11.80 -13.35 -0.42
N LEU A 110 -11.72 -12.65 0.71
CA LEU A 110 -10.72 -11.65 1.01
C LEU A 110 -9.81 -12.17 2.12
N PHE A 111 -8.52 -12.28 1.83
CA PHE A 111 -7.51 -12.81 2.74
C PHE A 111 -6.72 -11.70 3.41
N PHE A 112 -6.47 -11.88 4.68
CA PHE A 112 -5.67 -10.98 5.50
C PHE A 112 -4.36 -11.65 5.90
N ALA A 113 -3.30 -11.37 5.16
CA ALA A 113 -1.94 -11.79 5.47
C ALA A 113 -1.19 -10.64 6.15
N PRO A 114 -0.44 -10.88 7.25
CA PRO A 114 0.27 -9.83 7.98
C PRO A 114 1.20 -9.00 7.12
N ALA A 115 1.96 -9.64 6.24
CA ALA A 115 2.89 -8.93 5.36
C ALA A 115 2.17 -7.96 4.40
N LYS A 116 0.97 -8.32 3.94
CA LYS A 116 0.15 -7.46 3.06
C LYS A 116 -0.45 -6.30 3.83
N ILE A 117 -0.96 -6.55 5.05
CA ILE A 117 -1.45 -5.50 5.94
C ILE A 117 -0.32 -4.50 6.24
N LEU A 118 0.89 -4.99 6.56
CA LEU A 118 2.05 -4.14 6.80
C LEU A 118 2.47 -3.35 5.55
N GLY A 119 2.38 -3.94 4.36
CA GLY A 119 2.65 -3.27 3.09
C GLY A 119 1.68 -2.11 2.84
N VAL A 120 0.37 -2.33 3.03
CA VAL A 120 -0.65 -1.28 2.90
C VAL A 120 -0.51 -0.22 3.99
N LEU A 121 -0.18 -0.62 5.21
CA LEU A 121 0.10 0.31 6.31
C LEU A 121 1.32 1.18 6.01
N PHE A 122 2.39 0.60 5.46
CA PHE A 122 3.57 1.34 5.03
C PHE A 122 3.24 2.35 3.93
N LEU A 123 2.41 1.98 2.96
CA LEU A 123 1.88 2.91 1.97
C LEU A 123 1.09 4.04 2.65
N GLY A 124 0.24 3.71 3.60
CA GLY A 124 -0.49 4.69 4.42
C GLY A 124 0.45 5.65 5.16
N CYS A 125 1.58 5.15 5.69
CA CYS A 125 2.62 5.96 6.31
C CYS A 125 3.26 6.97 5.35
N LEU A 126 3.52 6.56 4.11
CA LEU A 126 4.06 7.47 3.08
C LEU A 126 3.04 8.54 2.68
N ILE A 127 1.77 8.16 2.54
CA ILE A 127 0.67 9.11 2.25
C ILE A 127 0.50 10.10 3.41
N ALA A 128 0.48 9.62 4.64
CA ALA A 128 0.38 10.46 5.84
C ALA A 128 1.55 11.45 5.94
N THR A 129 2.77 11.01 5.61
CA THR A 129 3.95 11.86 5.57
C THR A 129 3.80 12.96 4.52
N ASN A 130 3.41 12.60 3.29
CA ASN A 130 3.12 13.57 2.24
C ASN A 130 2.07 14.60 2.67
N TYR A 131 0.97 14.12 3.26
CA TYR A 131 -0.11 14.98 3.73
C TYR A 131 0.36 15.99 4.79
N LEU A 132 1.12 15.55 5.80
CA LEU A 132 1.63 16.43 6.85
C LEU A 132 2.59 17.49 6.31
N LEU A 133 3.46 17.12 5.37
CA LEU A 133 4.37 18.05 4.72
C LEU A 133 3.62 19.07 3.88
N LEU A 134 2.61 18.66 3.12
CA LEU A 134 1.75 19.55 2.32
C LEU A 134 0.92 20.48 3.20
N GLN A 135 0.37 19.98 4.30
CA GLN A 135 -0.38 20.81 5.26
C GLN A 135 0.51 21.92 5.85
N ARG A 136 1.76 21.60 6.14
CA ARG A 136 2.73 22.57 6.62
C ARG A 136 3.09 23.61 5.55
N GLN A 137 3.24 23.20 4.29
CA GLN A 137 3.52 24.10 3.17
C GLN A 137 2.35 25.06 2.88
N ARG A 138 1.11 24.58 2.92
CA ARG A 138 -0.08 25.44 2.70
C ARG A 138 -0.17 26.63 3.66
N ARG A 139 0.44 26.51 4.84
CA ARG A 139 0.50 27.64 5.81
C ARG A 139 1.52 28.71 5.42
N VAL A 140 2.40 28.43 4.47
CA VAL A 140 3.58 29.26 4.15
C VAL A 140 3.62 29.70 2.68
N CYS A 141 3.00 28.96 1.75
CA CYS A 141 3.05 29.24 0.31
C CYS A 141 1.66 29.41 -0.30
N THR A 142 1.60 30.20 -1.39
CA THR A 142 0.41 30.35 -2.25
C THR A 142 0.00 29.02 -2.92
N ASP A 143 -1.29 28.86 -3.19
CA ASP A 143 -1.97 27.60 -3.60
C ASP A 143 -1.38 26.87 -4.83
N ALA A 144 -0.73 27.57 -5.75
CA ALA A 144 -0.18 26.99 -7.00
C ALA A 144 0.93 25.94 -6.77
N CYS A 145 1.77 26.11 -5.74
CA CYS A 145 2.85 25.15 -5.43
C CYS A 145 2.35 23.88 -4.73
N ALA A 146 1.24 23.96 -4.03
CA ALA A 146 0.67 22.84 -3.30
C ALA A 146 -0.04 21.84 -4.24
N SER A 147 -0.60 22.31 -5.37
CA SER A 147 -1.40 21.49 -6.29
C SER A 147 -0.56 20.41 -7.01
N VAL A 148 0.61 20.76 -7.54
CA VAL A 148 1.49 19.82 -8.27
C VAL A 148 2.02 18.73 -7.35
N SER A 149 2.41 19.05 -6.12
CA SER A 149 2.91 18.07 -5.16
C SER A 149 1.81 17.12 -4.67
N SER A 150 0.58 17.61 -4.51
CA SER A 150 -0.56 16.75 -4.13
C SER A 150 -0.98 15.81 -5.26
N ALA A 151 -0.95 16.26 -6.51
CA ALA A 151 -1.23 15.41 -7.67
C ALA A 151 -0.19 14.27 -7.82
N ALA A 152 1.10 14.58 -7.68
CA ALA A 152 2.16 13.58 -7.76
C ALA A 152 2.05 12.53 -6.64
N SER A 153 1.75 12.93 -5.39
CA SER A 153 1.56 11.99 -4.29
C SER A 153 0.31 11.13 -4.48
N GLY A 154 -0.77 11.70 -5.00
CA GLY A 154 -2.00 10.98 -5.31
C GLY A 154 -1.78 9.92 -6.41
N PHE A 155 -1.09 10.28 -7.49
CA PHE A 155 -0.78 9.35 -8.57
C PHE A 155 0.10 8.20 -8.10
N GLY A 156 1.17 8.48 -7.34
CA GLY A 156 2.03 7.44 -6.77
C GLY A 156 1.26 6.49 -5.85
N ALA A 157 0.41 7.03 -4.97
CA ALA A 157 -0.43 6.21 -4.09
C ALA A 157 -1.41 5.34 -4.88
N LEU A 158 -2.02 5.85 -5.94
CA LEU A 158 -2.91 5.11 -6.81
C LEU A 158 -2.18 3.94 -7.49
N CYS A 159 -0.99 4.17 -8.05
CA CYS A 159 -0.19 3.11 -8.69
C CYS A 159 0.15 1.99 -7.72
N VAL A 160 0.61 2.32 -6.51
CA VAL A 160 0.94 1.31 -5.50
C VAL A 160 -0.32 0.60 -5.01
N ALA A 161 -1.41 1.31 -4.77
CA ALA A 161 -2.68 0.72 -4.36
C ALA A 161 -3.20 -0.27 -5.42
N LEU A 162 -3.21 0.11 -6.69
CA LEU A 162 -3.63 -0.76 -7.78
C LEU A 162 -2.74 -2.01 -7.89
N ALA A 163 -1.42 -1.86 -7.83
CA ALA A 163 -0.50 -2.99 -7.88
C ALA A 163 -0.60 -3.91 -6.65
N SER A 164 -1.05 -3.40 -5.50
CA SER A 164 -1.21 -4.16 -4.26
C SER A 164 -2.56 -4.89 -4.16
N ILE A 165 -3.57 -4.50 -4.94
CA ILE A 165 -4.93 -5.09 -4.93
C ILE A 165 -4.89 -6.61 -5.11
N THR A 166 -4.01 -7.09 -5.95
CA THR A 166 -4.02 -8.45 -6.48
C THR A 166 -3.61 -9.54 -5.52
N MET A 167 -3.02 -9.17 -4.41
CA MET A 167 -2.52 -10.16 -3.46
C MET A 167 -3.44 -10.39 -2.27
N SER A 168 -4.61 -9.74 -2.23
CA SER A 168 -5.48 -9.77 -1.05
C SER A 168 -6.75 -10.59 -1.21
N TRP A 169 -7.03 -11.12 -2.40
CA TRP A 169 -8.26 -11.89 -2.64
C TRP A 169 -8.10 -12.98 -3.70
N VAL A 170 -8.90 -14.01 -3.59
CA VAL A 170 -8.96 -15.14 -4.52
C VAL A 170 -10.40 -15.31 -4.98
N VAL A 171 -10.58 -15.52 -6.27
CA VAL A 171 -11.83 -15.99 -6.86
C VAL A 171 -11.68 -17.46 -7.18
N CYS A 172 -12.74 -18.23 -7.01
CA CYS A 172 -12.74 -19.66 -7.32
C CYS A 172 -12.04 -19.94 -8.66
N CYS A 173 -11.04 -20.83 -8.64
CA CYS A 173 -10.34 -21.34 -9.83
C CYS A 173 -9.37 -20.36 -10.54
N SER A 174 -9.12 -19.18 -10.02
CA SER A 174 -8.12 -18.27 -10.59
C SER A 174 -6.95 -18.02 -9.65
N THR A 175 -5.73 -18.06 -10.18
CA THR A 175 -4.56 -17.62 -9.44
C THR A 175 -4.68 -16.12 -9.13
N PRO A 176 -4.43 -15.67 -7.88
CA PRO A 176 -4.56 -14.26 -7.52
C PRO A 176 -3.43 -13.47 -8.16
N THR A 177 -3.68 -12.91 -9.34
CA THR A 177 -2.79 -11.96 -9.99
C THR A 177 -3.44 -10.57 -9.98
N TRP A 178 -2.62 -9.52 -9.93
CA TRP A 178 -3.16 -8.15 -9.99
C TRP A 178 -3.97 -7.90 -11.26
N VAL A 179 -3.69 -8.65 -12.32
CA VAL A 179 -4.38 -8.68 -13.58
C VAL A 179 -5.83 -9.12 -13.44
N VAL A 180 -6.07 -10.16 -12.63
CA VAL A 180 -7.44 -10.62 -12.33
C VAL A 180 -8.19 -9.51 -11.56
N GLY A 181 -7.50 -8.80 -10.65
CA GLY A 181 -8.07 -7.64 -9.97
C GLY A 181 -8.52 -6.54 -10.92
N LEU A 182 -7.69 -6.19 -11.88
CA LEU A 182 -8.02 -5.20 -12.90
C LEU A 182 -9.13 -5.66 -13.82
N ALA A 183 -9.15 -6.95 -14.22
CA ALA A 183 -10.23 -7.53 -15.00
C ALA A 183 -11.57 -7.49 -14.26
N MET A 184 -11.55 -7.74 -12.95
CA MET A 184 -12.74 -7.64 -12.10
C MET A 184 -13.24 -6.21 -11.93
N MET A 185 -12.36 -5.21 -11.96
CA MET A 185 -12.74 -3.80 -11.98
C MET A 185 -13.24 -3.30 -13.34
N GLY A 186 -13.35 -4.18 -14.35
CA GLY A 186 -13.94 -3.87 -15.67
C GLY A 186 -12.93 -3.66 -16.80
N LEU A 187 -11.64 -3.88 -16.57
CA LEU A 187 -10.65 -3.91 -17.65
C LEU A 187 -10.79 -5.20 -18.46
N GLY A 188 -10.67 -5.09 -19.78
CA GLY A 188 -10.73 -6.26 -20.67
C GLY A 188 -9.60 -7.25 -20.36
N VAL A 189 -9.91 -8.56 -20.44
CA VAL A 189 -8.97 -9.65 -20.12
C VAL A 189 -7.67 -9.55 -20.92
N SER A 190 -7.73 -9.19 -22.19
CA SER A 190 -6.55 -9.01 -23.05
C SER A 190 -5.63 -7.89 -22.57
N THR A 191 -6.20 -6.76 -22.12
CA THR A 191 -5.45 -5.64 -21.58
C THR A 191 -4.82 -6.00 -20.24
N SER A 192 -5.54 -6.77 -19.43
CA SER A 192 -5.07 -7.23 -18.13
C SER A 192 -3.86 -8.16 -18.27
N LEU A 193 -3.91 -9.15 -19.18
CA LEU A 193 -2.80 -10.07 -19.45
C LEU A 193 -1.54 -9.36 -19.98
N TRP A 194 -1.72 -8.31 -20.78
CA TRP A 194 -0.59 -7.51 -21.26
C TRP A 194 0.08 -6.72 -20.13
N LEU A 195 -0.69 -6.30 -19.13
CA LEU A 195 -0.19 -5.57 -17.96
C LEU A 195 0.47 -6.49 -16.90
N GLU A 196 0.25 -7.79 -16.94
CA GLU A 196 0.73 -8.74 -15.92
C GLU A 196 2.23 -8.61 -15.58
N PRO A 197 3.18 -8.59 -16.56
CA PRO A 197 4.60 -8.45 -16.27
C PRO A 197 4.98 -7.06 -15.73
N MET A 198 4.10 -6.06 -15.88
CA MET A 198 4.38 -4.68 -15.50
C MET A 198 4.07 -4.37 -14.04
N GLY A 199 3.43 -5.28 -13.29
CA GLY A 199 2.98 -5.02 -11.91
C GLY A 199 4.12 -4.60 -10.96
N LEU A 200 5.27 -5.25 -11.06
CA LEU A 200 6.45 -4.87 -10.29
C LEU A 200 6.93 -3.45 -10.65
N TRP A 201 6.97 -3.12 -11.92
CA TRP A 201 7.40 -1.81 -12.41
C TRP A 201 6.44 -0.70 -12.01
N VAL A 202 5.13 -0.95 -12.09
CA VAL A 202 4.08 -0.01 -11.64
C VAL A 202 4.23 0.26 -10.15
N ASN A 203 4.49 -0.78 -9.37
CA ASN A 203 4.69 -0.67 -7.92
C ASN A 203 5.95 0.14 -7.59
N LEU A 204 7.09 -0.19 -8.19
CA LEU A 204 8.35 0.55 -8.02
C LEU A 204 8.21 2.02 -8.45
N LEU A 205 7.55 2.28 -9.57
CA LEU A 205 7.29 3.63 -10.05
C LEU A 205 6.41 4.40 -9.06
N GLY A 206 5.36 3.78 -8.57
CA GLY A 206 4.47 4.39 -7.58
C GLY A 206 5.19 4.78 -6.29
N PHE A 207 6.01 3.89 -5.73
CA PHE A 207 6.84 4.19 -4.56
C PHE A 207 7.87 5.28 -4.85
N SER A 208 8.51 5.24 -6.02
CA SER A 208 9.50 6.25 -6.42
C SER A 208 8.87 7.64 -6.53
N VAL A 209 7.68 7.74 -7.12
CA VAL A 209 6.92 8.99 -7.21
C VAL A 209 6.53 9.51 -5.82
N LEU A 210 6.06 8.62 -4.92
CA LEU A 210 5.71 8.99 -3.56
C LEU A 210 6.91 9.51 -2.77
N LEU A 211 8.04 8.80 -2.84
CA LEU A 211 9.28 9.23 -2.19
C LEU A 211 9.79 10.54 -2.78
N GLY A 212 9.79 10.67 -4.11
CA GLY A 212 10.15 11.91 -4.79
C GLY A 212 9.28 13.10 -4.35
N ALA A 213 7.97 12.90 -4.20
CA ALA A 213 7.05 13.91 -3.69
C ALA A 213 7.38 14.32 -2.23
N ILE A 214 7.72 13.35 -1.36
CA ILE A 214 8.15 13.62 0.03
C ILE A 214 9.42 14.49 0.05
N PHE A 215 10.46 14.12 -0.72
CA PHE A 215 11.71 14.88 -0.77
C PHE A 215 11.54 16.26 -1.40
N ALA A 216 10.69 16.39 -2.42
CA ALA A 216 10.36 17.68 -3.02
C ALA A 216 9.61 18.59 -2.04
N ALA A 217 8.64 18.03 -1.31
CA ALA A 217 7.92 18.75 -0.27
C ALA A 217 8.84 19.18 0.87
N ALA A 218 9.72 18.32 1.35
CA ALA A 218 10.69 18.65 2.40
C ALA A 218 11.63 19.79 2.00
N GLY A 219 12.09 19.80 0.72
CA GLY A 219 12.97 20.86 0.19
C GLY A 219 12.30 22.24 0.15
N ARG A 220 11.04 22.31 -0.25
CA ARG A 220 10.27 23.57 -0.32
C ARG A 220 9.92 24.13 1.06
N GLY A 221 9.52 23.25 2.00
CA GLY A 221 9.16 23.65 3.35
C GLY A 221 10.33 24.30 4.13
N ARG A 222 11.56 23.91 3.81
CA ARG A 222 12.77 24.47 4.39
C ARG A 222 13.08 25.88 3.88
N GLY A 223 12.97 26.09 2.56
CA GLY A 223 13.21 27.43 1.97
C GLY A 223 12.32 28.50 2.60
N ALA A 224 11.09 28.16 2.90
CA ALA A 224 10.13 29.06 3.53
C ALA A 224 10.43 29.37 5.00
N SER A 225 11.02 28.43 5.75
CA SER A 225 11.38 28.65 7.17
C SER A 225 12.60 29.53 7.37
N ILE A 226 13.50 29.61 6.36
CA ILE A 226 14.70 30.46 6.39
C ILE A 226 14.35 31.93 6.12
N ILE A 227 13.27 32.21 5.37
CA ILE A 227 12.83 33.58 5.04
C ILE A 227 12.06 34.23 6.20
N LEU A 228 11.55 33.44 7.15
CA LEU A 228 10.72 33.90 8.27
C LEU A 228 11.49 34.07 9.60
N ASN A 229 12.78 33.73 9.65
CA ASN A 229 13.71 34.03 10.72
C ASN A 229 14.73 35.09 10.32
#